data_0c0493ef840b94312e9a08553a5e768c
#
_entry.id   0c0493ef840b94312e9a08553a5e768c
#
_cell.length_a   1.000
_cell.length_b   1.000
_cell.length_c   1.000
_cell.angle_alpha   90.00
_cell.angle_beta   90.00
_cell.angle_gamma   90.00
#
_symmetry.space_group_name_H-M   'P 1'
#
loop_
_entity.id
_entity.type
_entity.pdbx_description
1 polymer ?
#
loop_
_entity_poly.entity_id
_entity_poly.type
_entity_poly.pdbx_seq_one_letter_code
_entity_poly.pdbx_strand_id
1 'polypeptide(L)'
;MGPMLQIFYAGMAFFVGFSLGKGVRKRSVSMGWLKKFQSENRYVVFFFLYVGFCISYIDRSAIGLALPSISKDFALAPTQMGVVISAFFIGYSIMQIPGGWLADHFGSKTVICIALTLWSIFTFTTGHASTLAGLLFLRFVFGLCEGPYAGSCYRAIAEYFPRELRPAFTTGILSSNYIGSAIAPIIIVPLILWFGWRGMFQALGCIG
;
A
#
# COMPACT_ATOMS: atom_id res chain seq x y z
N MET A 1 14.07 24.84 13.70
CA MET A 1 13.10 24.14 12.84
C MET A 1 12.66 22.88 13.59
N GLY A 2 11.35 22.77 13.89
CA GLY A 2 10.85 21.69 14.73
C GLY A 2 10.89 20.32 14.05
N PRO A 3 10.91 19.23 14.82
CA PRO A 3 11.04 17.86 14.28
C PRO A 3 9.93 17.48 13.28
N MET A 4 8.74 18.06 13.40
CA MET A 4 7.64 17.85 12.43
C MET A 4 7.95 18.38 11.03
N LEU A 5 8.66 19.51 10.92
CA LEU A 5 9.03 20.08 9.63
C LEU A 5 10.10 19.24 8.93
N GLN A 6 11.01 18.63 9.68
CA GLN A 6 12.02 17.71 9.15
C GLN A 6 11.38 16.41 8.63
N ILE A 7 10.34 15.89 9.31
CA ILE A 7 9.57 14.71 8.85
C ILE A 7 8.82 15.05 7.56
N PHE A 8 8.19 16.23 7.47
CA PHE A 8 7.48 16.68 6.27
C PHE A 8 8.43 16.87 5.08
N TYR A 9 9.61 17.50 5.30
CA TYR A 9 10.63 17.64 4.27
C TYR A 9 11.30 16.32 3.88
N ALA A 10 11.45 15.37 4.81
CA ALA A 10 11.95 14.02 4.50
C ALA A 10 10.94 13.23 3.65
N GLY A 11 9.64 13.33 3.95
CA GLY A 11 8.57 12.75 3.14
C GLY A 11 8.50 13.39 1.75
N MET A 12 8.57 14.72 1.69
CA MET A 12 8.57 15.45 0.43
C MET A 12 9.85 15.21 -0.39
N ALA A 13 11.03 15.08 0.26
CA ALA A 13 12.28 14.69 -0.39
C ALA A 13 12.25 13.22 -0.86
N PHE A 14 11.52 12.35 -0.18
CA PHE A 14 11.25 11.00 -0.64
C PHE A 14 10.44 11.03 -1.96
N PHE A 15 9.43 11.89 -2.06
CA PHE A 15 8.62 12.08 -3.27
C PHE A 15 9.34 12.86 -4.37
N VAL A 16 10.03 13.97 -4.06
CA VAL A 16 10.71 14.86 -5.03
C VAL A 16 12.00 14.24 -5.57
N GLY A 17 12.70 13.42 -4.79
CA GLY A 17 13.84 12.62 -5.28
C GLY A 17 13.50 11.63 -6.39
N PHE A 18 12.21 11.43 -6.67
CA PHE A 18 11.69 10.63 -7.78
C PHE A 18 11.88 11.32 -9.14
N SER A 19 11.79 12.64 -9.22
CA SER A 19 11.81 13.38 -10.50
C SER A 19 13.20 13.57 -11.10
N LEU A 20 14.28 13.39 -10.35
CA LEU A 20 15.66 13.67 -10.79
C LEU A 20 16.52 12.45 -11.08
N GLY A 21 15.95 11.23 -11.01
CA GLY A 21 16.71 9.96 -11.07
C GLY A 21 16.98 9.39 -12.48
N LYS A 22 16.49 9.98 -13.55
CA LYS A 22 16.77 9.50 -14.92
C LYS A 22 17.85 10.35 -15.57
N GLY A 23 19.11 9.94 -15.43
CA GLY A 23 20.17 10.54 -16.24
C GLY A 23 21.52 10.79 -15.57
N VAL A 24 21.78 10.29 -14.38
CA VAL A 24 23.11 10.46 -13.78
C VAL A 24 23.97 9.23 -14.06
N ARG A 25 24.82 9.38 -15.11
CA ARG A 25 26.02 8.57 -15.35
C ARG A 25 26.71 8.29 -14.02
N LYS A 26 27.07 7.00 -13.74
CA LYS A 26 27.85 6.57 -12.58
C LYS A 26 29.09 7.46 -12.37
N ARG A 27 28.93 8.58 -11.68
CA ARG A 27 30.03 9.27 -11.02
C ARG A 27 30.17 8.57 -9.68
N SER A 28 31.38 8.17 -9.34
CA SER A 28 31.77 7.62 -8.04
C SER A 28 31.59 8.67 -6.94
N VAL A 29 30.35 8.97 -6.62
CA VAL A 29 30.00 9.72 -5.42
C VAL A 29 30.37 8.81 -4.25
N SER A 30 31.21 9.32 -3.35
CA SER A 30 31.81 8.57 -2.26
C SER A 30 30.75 7.73 -1.53
N MET A 31 30.90 6.41 -1.55
CA MET A 31 29.97 5.43 -0.98
C MET A 31 29.68 5.67 0.52
N GLY A 32 30.51 6.47 1.18
CA GLY A 32 30.36 6.86 2.57
C GLY A 32 29.18 7.83 2.83
N TRP A 33 28.93 8.80 1.95
CA TRP A 33 27.83 9.75 2.10
C TRP A 33 26.46 9.04 1.93
N LEU A 34 26.33 8.18 0.92
CA LEU A 34 25.10 7.42 0.71
C LEU A 34 24.80 6.47 1.89
N LYS A 35 25.81 5.80 2.44
CA LYS A 35 25.66 4.96 3.63
C LYS A 35 25.26 5.76 4.86
N LYS A 36 25.82 6.95 5.05
CA LYS A 36 25.47 7.84 6.16
C LYS A 36 24.04 8.35 6.01
N PHE A 37 23.64 8.81 4.82
CA PHE A 37 22.28 9.25 4.54
C PHE A 37 21.24 8.13 4.73
N GLN A 38 21.53 6.92 4.28
CA GLN A 38 20.69 5.74 4.51
C GLN A 38 20.57 5.40 6.00
N SER A 39 21.65 5.53 6.76
CA SER A 39 21.65 5.22 8.19
C SER A 39 20.87 6.24 9.03
N GLU A 40 20.91 7.51 8.67
CA GLU A 40 20.22 8.58 9.39
C GLU A 40 18.70 8.57 9.14
N ASN A 41 18.26 8.19 7.93
CA ASN A 41 16.82 8.22 7.55
C ASN A 41 16.11 6.87 7.64
N ARG A 42 16.78 5.79 8.05
CA ARG A 42 16.21 4.43 8.05
C ARG A 42 14.91 4.30 8.87
N TYR A 43 14.82 4.97 10.01
CA TYR A 43 13.63 4.91 10.87
C TYR A 43 12.45 5.67 10.26
N VAL A 44 12.73 6.76 9.53
CA VAL A 44 11.70 7.50 8.79
C VAL A 44 11.16 6.64 7.64
N VAL A 45 12.04 5.97 6.90
CA VAL A 45 11.62 5.01 5.86
C VAL A 45 10.77 3.90 6.47
N PHE A 46 11.21 3.31 7.58
CA PHE A 46 10.45 2.27 8.27
C PHE A 46 9.06 2.76 8.69
N PHE A 47 8.96 3.97 9.25
CA PHE A 47 7.69 4.55 9.64
C PHE A 47 6.71 4.65 8.47
N PHE A 48 7.15 5.14 7.29
CA PHE A 48 6.30 5.22 6.10
C PHE A 48 5.91 3.84 5.57
N LEU A 49 6.83 2.87 5.57
CA LEU A 49 6.52 1.50 5.20
C LEU A 49 5.48 0.89 6.15
N TYR A 50 5.62 1.14 7.46
CA TYR A 50 4.72 0.65 8.48
C TYR A 50 3.31 1.22 8.32
N VAL A 51 3.20 2.54 8.15
CA VAL A 51 1.92 3.23 7.92
C VAL A 51 1.27 2.74 6.62
N GLY A 52 2.03 2.61 5.55
CA GLY A 52 1.52 2.08 4.28
C GLY A 52 0.97 0.65 4.41
N PHE A 53 1.63 -0.21 5.20
CA PHE A 53 1.09 -1.55 5.50
C PHE A 53 -0.19 -1.50 6.34
N CYS A 54 -0.28 -0.59 7.32
CA CYS A 54 -1.53 -0.38 8.06
C CYS A 54 -2.67 0.02 7.12
N ILE A 55 -2.43 0.98 6.21
CA ILE A 55 -3.42 1.43 5.21
C ILE A 55 -3.82 0.26 4.30
N SER A 56 -2.87 -0.51 3.78
CA SER A 56 -3.12 -1.70 2.98
C SER A 56 -4.10 -2.67 3.66
N TYR A 57 -3.91 -2.94 4.96
CA TYR A 57 -4.80 -3.83 5.70
C TYR A 57 -6.16 -3.22 6.05
N ILE A 58 -6.23 -1.89 6.21
CA ILE A 58 -7.51 -1.17 6.32
C ILE A 58 -8.30 -1.31 5.01
N ASP A 59 -7.68 -1.07 3.86
CA ASP A 59 -8.30 -1.20 2.53
C ASP A 59 -8.76 -2.63 2.24
N ARG A 60 -7.98 -3.62 2.64
CA ARG A 60 -8.33 -5.04 2.54
C ARG A 60 -9.55 -5.39 3.37
N SER A 61 -9.63 -4.86 4.59
CA SER A 61 -10.75 -5.07 5.49
C SER A 61 -12.02 -4.37 5.02
N ALA A 62 -11.87 -3.28 4.26
CA ALA A 62 -12.97 -2.43 3.81
C ALA A 62 -14.01 -3.21 3.00
N ILE A 63 -13.60 -4.10 2.08
CA ILE A 63 -14.56 -4.88 1.29
C ILE A 63 -15.38 -5.82 2.18
N GLY A 64 -14.76 -6.49 3.14
CA GLY A 64 -15.45 -7.39 4.06
C GLY A 64 -16.50 -6.68 4.90
N LEU A 65 -16.18 -5.49 5.41
CA LEU A 65 -17.09 -4.67 6.21
C LEU A 65 -18.20 -4.02 5.36
N ALA A 66 -17.91 -3.68 4.09
CA ALA A 66 -18.89 -3.12 3.16
C ALA A 66 -19.79 -4.17 2.51
N LEU A 67 -19.39 -5.45 2.52
CA LEU A 67 -20.06 -6.53 1.79
C LEU A 67 -21.54 -6.69 2.12
N PRO A 68 -22.02 -6.53 3.38
CA PRO A 68 -23.45 -6.56 3.67
C PRO A 68 -24.25 -5.45 2.98
N SER A 69 -23.66 -4.25 2.84
CA SER A 69 -24.29 -3.13 2.13
C SER A 69 -24.25 -3.34 0.61
N ILE A 70 -23.12 -3.82 0.09
CA ILE A 70 -22.94 -4.15 -1.33
C ILE A 70 -23.90 -5.27 -1.75
N SER A 71 -24.07 -6.30 -0.91
CA SER A 71 -24.95 -7.43 -1.21
C SER A 71 -26.42 -7.01 -1.31
N LYS A 72 -26.84 -6.03 -0.52
CA LYS A 72 -28.21 -5.46 -0.63
C LYS A 72 -28.39 -4.68 -1.93
N ASP A 73 -27.42 -3.87 -2.31
CA ASP A 73 -27.48 -3.02 -3.52
C ASP A 73 -27.49 -3.84 -4.82
N PHE A 74 -26.72 -4.93 -4.86
CA PHE A 74 -26.57 -5.78 -6.05
C PHE A 74 -27.37 -7.08 -5.96
N ALA A 75 -28.15 -7.30 -4.89
CA ALA A 75 -28.90 -8.53 -4.62
C ALA A 75 -28.03 -9.81 -4.74
N LEU A 76 -26.81 -9.76 -4.12
CA LEU A 76 -25.82 -10.83 -4.28
C LEU A 76 -26.17 -12.07 -3.45
N ALA A 77 -26.03 -13.25 -4.07
CA ALA A 77 -26.04 -14.52 -3.36
C ALA A 77 -24.76 -14.67 -2.50
N PRO A 78 -24.76 -15.46 -1.42
CA PRO A 78 -23.59 -15.68 -0.57
C PRO A 78 -22.36 -16.18 -1.34
N THR A 79 -22.55 -16.99 -2.36
CA THR A 79 -21.48 -17.47 -3.26
C THR A 79 -20.82 -16.33 -4.03
N GLN A 80 -21.60 -15.37 -4.54
CA GLN A 80 -21.10 -14.21 -5.26
C GLN A 80 -20.32 -13.26 -4.33
N MET A 81 -20.71 -13.14 -3.06
CA MET A 81 -19.98 -12.42 -2.05
C MET A 81 -18.58 -13.01 -1.85
N GLY A 82 -18.47 -14.35 -1.78
CA GLY A 82 -17.17 -15.04 -1.73
C GLY A 82 -16.30 -14.77 -2.96
N VAL A 83 -16.91 -14.76 -4.16
CA VAL A 83 -16.17 -14.46 -5.41
C VAL A 83 -15.62 -13.04 -5.42
N VAL A 84 -16.35 -12.04 -4.88
CA VAL A 84 -15.87 -10.65 -4.75
C VAL A 84 -14.60 -10.56 -3.90
N ILE A 85 -14.57 -11.29 -2.78
CA ILE A 85 -13.37 -11.35 -1.92
C ILE A 85 -12.23 -12.08 -2.64
N SER A 86 -12.53 -13.22 -3.27
CA SER A 86 -11.54 -14.06 -3.95
C SER A 86 -10.88 -13.37 -5.14
N ALA A 87 -11.61 -12.51 -5.87
CA ALA A 87 -11.09 -11.77 -7.01
C ALA A 87 -9.85 -10.93 -6.63
N PHE A 88 -9.88 -10.29 -5.47
CA PHE A 88 -8.72 -9.57 -4.94
C PHE A 88 -7.53 -10.50 -4.70
N PHE A 89 -7.74 -11.62 -3.99
CA PHE A 89 -6.64 -12.52 -3.64
C PHE A 89 -6.00 -13.18 -4.87
N ILE A 90 -6.79 -13.45 -5.92
CA ILE A 90 -6.27 -13.97 -7.19
C ILE A 90 -5.32 -12.96 -7.82
N GLY A 91 -5.74 -11.69 -7.98
CA GLY A 91 -4.89 -10.62 -8.51
C GLY A 91 -3.63 -10.41 -7.67
N TYR A 92 -3.79 -10.35 -6.36
CA TYR A 92 -2.70 -10.18 -5.40
C TYR A 92 -1.65 -11.30 -5.51
N SER A 93 -2.10 -12.56 -5.53
CA SER A 93 -1.20 -13.72 -5.61
C SER A 93 -0.42 -13.77 -6.93
N ILE A 94 -1.09 -13.47 -8.05
CA ILE A 94 -0.45 -13.44 -9.36
C ILE A 94 0.70 -12.42 -9.38
N MET A 95 0.53 -11.27 -8.74
CA MET A 95 1.48 -10.17 -8.84
C MET A 95 2.54 -10.18 -7.73
N GLN A 96 2.46 -11.06 -6.73
CA GLN A 96 3.47 -11.15 -5.67
C GLN A 96 4.87 -11.49 -6.20
N ILE A 97 4.99 -12.50 -7.06
CA ILE A 97 6.27 -12.93 -7.62
C ILE A 97 6.81 -11.91 -8.63
N PRO A 98 6.03 -11.49 -9.66
CA PRO A 98 6.46 -10.42 -10.56
C PRO A 98 6.79 -9.11 -9.83
N GLY A 99 6.06 -8.78 -8.77
CA GLY A 99 6.29 -7.58 -7.95
C GLY A 99 7.65 -7.55 -7.29
N GLY A 100 8.13 -8.70 -6.79
CA GLY A 100 9.49 -8.84 -6.28
C GLY A 100 10.55 -8.58 -7.36
N TRP A 101 10.36 -9.17 -8.54
CA TRP A 101 11.24 -8.94 -9.69
C TRP A 101 11.24 -7.47 -10.15
N LEU A 102 10.07 -6.82 -10.18
CA LEU A 102 9.95 -5.39 -10.48
C LEU A 102 10.75 -4.54 -9.48
N ALA A 103 10.67 -4.87 -8.17
CA ALA A 103 11.44 -4.18 -7.16
C ALA A 103 12.95 -4.38 -7.35
N ASP A 104 13.37 -5.55 -7.82
CA ASP A 104 14.77 -5.85 -8.13
C ASP A 104 15.30 -5.04 -9.32
N HIS A 105 14.48 -4.81 -10.34
CA HIS A 105 14.86 -4.10 -11.56
C HIS A 105 14.76 -2.57 -11.45
N PHE A 106 13.65 -2.08 -10.90
CA PHE A 106 13.31 -0.65 -10.85
C PHE A 106 13.58 -0.01 -9.49
N GLY A 107 13.98 -0.81 -8.49
CA GLY A 107 14.21 -0.37 -7.11
C GLY A 107 12.93 -0.34 -6.26
N SER A 108 13.08 -0.65 -4.97
CA SER A 108 11.99 -0.76 -4.02
C SER A 108 11.11 0.49 -3.96
N LYS A 109 11.72 1.66 -3.91
CA LYS A 109 11.05 2.96 -3.82
C LYS A 109 10.10 3.23 -4.99
N THR A 110 10.56 2.99 -6.23
CA THR A 110 9.75 3.22 -7.44
C THR A 110 8.53 2.33 -7.44
N VAL A 111 8.71 1.05 -7.14
CA VAL A 111 7.61 0.08 -7.16
C VAL A 111 6.60 0.36 -6.05
N ILE A 112 7.06 0.74 -4.84
CA ILE A 112 6.20 1.15 -3.74
C ILE A 112 5.33 2.36 -4.13
N CYS A 113 5.93 3.42 -4.71
CA CYS A 113 5.18 4.61 -5.10
C CYS A 113 4.14 4.31 -6.18
N ILE A 114 4.50 3.52 -7.20
CA ILE A 114 3.58 3.14 -8.27
C ILE A 114 2.44 2.27 -7.70
N ALA A 115 2.75 1.29 -6.86
CA ALA A 115 1.76 0.42 -6.24
C ALA A 115 0.77 1.23 -5.38
N LEU A 116 1.26 2.13 -4.51
CA LEU A 116 0.43 3.02 -3.70
C LEU A 116 -0.50 3.88 -4.56
N THR A 117 0.04 4.54 -5.59
CA THR A 117 -0.75 5.40 -6.47
C THR A 117 -1.85 4.61 -7.21
N LEU A 118 -1.49 3.47 -7.79
CA LEU A 118 -2.44 2.66 -8.54
C LEU A 118 -3.51 2.07 -7.62
N TRP A 119 -3.13 1.51 -6.48
CA TRP A 119 -4.12 0.94 -5.58
C TRP A 119 -5.08 2.03 -5.05
N SER A 120 -4.60 3.25 -4.72
CA SER A 120 -5.46 4.36 -4.29
C SER A 120 -6.49 4.73 -5.36
N ILE A 121 -6.08 4.80 -6.64
CA ILE A 121 -6.97 5.04 -7.77
C ILE A 121 -8.03 3.93 -7.87
N PHE A 122 -7.66 2.65 -7.74
CA PHE A 122 -8.60 1.54 -7.84
C PHE A 122 -9.49 1.41 -6.60
N THR A 123 -9.02 1.80 -5.41
CA THR A 123 -9.86 1.92 -4.21
C THR A 123 -10.93 3.00 -4.44
N PHE A 124 -10.54 4.18 -4.92
CA PHE A 124 -11.47 5.27 -5.23
C PHE A 124 -12.50 4.84 -6.28
N THR A 125 -12.06 4.24 -7.39
CA THR A 125 -12.94 3.81 -8.48
C THR A 125 -13.88 2.67 -8.06
N THR A 126 -13.54 1.88 -7.04
CA THR A 126 -14.43 0.86 -6.49
C THR A 126 -15.76 1.46 -5.98
N GLY A 127 -15.73 2.69 -5.45
CA GLY A 127 -16.94 3.42 -5.06
C GLY A 127 -17.89 3.76 -6.22
N HIS A 128 -17.43 3.70 -7.46
CA HIS A 128 -18.24 3.95 -8.66
C HIS A 128 -18.74 2.66 -9.34
N ALA A 129 -18.48 1.50 -8.76
CA ALA A 129 -18.96 0.24 -9.32
C ALA A 129 -20.50 0.21 -9.37
N SER A 130 -21.05 -0.04 -10.56
CA SER A 130 -22.50 -0.12 -10.82
C SER A 130 -22.99 -1.53 -11.13
N THR A 131 -22.06 -2.46 -11.38
CA THR A 131 -22.35 -3.86 -11.70
C THR A 131 -21.45 -4.81 -10.95
N LEU A 132 -21.90 -6.05 -10.72
CA LEU A 132 -21.07 -7.09 -10.10
C LEU A 132 -19.80 -7.35 -10.93
N ALA A 133 -19.92 -7.42 -12.26
CA ALA A 133 -18.76 -7.64 -13.14
C ALA A 133 -17.73 -6.51 -13.01
N GLY A 134 -18.19 -5.25 -12.96
CA GLY A 134 -17.32 -4.10 -12.71
C GLY A 134 -16.64 -4.16 -11.35
N LEU A 135 -17.37 -4.55 -10.30
CA LEU A 135 -16.81 -4.71 -8.96
C LEU A 135 -15.75 -5.82 -8.91
N LEU A 136 -15.99 -6.97 -9.55
CA LEU A 136 -15.03 -8.07 -9.66
C LEU A 136 -13.76 -7.65 -10.38
N PHE A 137 -13.90 -6.97 -11.52
CA PHE A 137 -12.77 -6.44 -12.27
C PHE A 137 -11.93 -5.46 -11.44
N LEU A 138 -12.57 -4.49 -10.78
CA LEU A 138 -11.89 -3.53 -9.93
C LEU A 138 -11.18 -4.21 -8.75
N ARG A 139 -11.78 -5.22 -8.11
CA ARG A 139 -11.15 -5.99 -7.04
C ARG A 139 -9.94 -6.79 -7.53
N PHE A 140 -10.05 -7.40 -8.69
CA PHE A 140 -8.93 -8.13 -9.30
C PHE A 140 -7.75 -7.19 -9.62
N VAL A 141 -8.02 -6.07 -10.29
CA VAL A 141 -6.97 -5.10 -10.63
C VAL A 141 -6.37 -4.44 -9.40
N PHE A 142 -7.19 -4.12 -8.39
CA PHE A 142 -6.71 -3.65 -7.09
C PHE A 142 -5.70 -4.63 -6.48
N GLY A 143 -6.01 -5.94 -6.51
CA GLY A 143 -5.09 -6.98 -6.07
C GLY A 143 -3.77 -7.00 -6.85
N LEU A 144 -3.82 -6.87 -8.19
CA LEU A 144 -2.62 -6.74 -9.02
C LEU A 144 -1.76 -5.53 -8.64
N CYS A 145 -2.38 -4.41 -8.32
CA CYS A 145 -1.67 -3.17 -7.94
C CYS A 145 -1.03 -3.28 -6.56
N GLU A 146 -1.67 -3.94 -5.61
CA GLU A 146 -1.18 -4.09 -4.24
C GLU A 146 -0.14 -5.21 -4.10
N GLY A 147 -0.20 -6.26 -4.94
CA GLY A 147 0.69 -7.44 -4.88
C GLY A 147 2.19 -7.12 -4.80
N PRO A 148 2.71 -6.17 -5.57
CA PRO A 148 4.14 -5.80 -5.56
C PRO A 148 4.60 -5.12 -4.26
N TYR A 149 3.67 -4.56 -3.48
CA TYR A 149 3.99 -3.70 -2.34
C TYR A 149 4.77 -4.44 -1.25
N ALA A 150 4.32 -5.62 -0.83
CA ALA A 150 4.93 -6.38 0.27
C ALA A 150 6.39 -6.75 -0.04
N GLY A 151 6.66 -7.34 -1.22
CA GLY A 151 8.01 -7.70 -1.66
C GLY A 151 8.93 -6.48 -1.73
N SER A 152 8.42 -5.36 -2.25
CA SER A 152 9.16 -4.10 -2.34
C SER A 152 9.52 -3.52 -0.96
N CYS A 153 8.65 -3.66 0.03
CA CYS A 153 8.93 -3.23 1.41
C CYS A 153 10.02 -4.08 2.07
N TYR A 154 9.99 -5.41 1.89
CA TYR A 154 11.06 -6.29 2.40
C TYR A 154 12.39 -5.98 1.74
N ARG A 155 12.40 -5.67 0.45
CA ARG A 155 13.59 -5.20 -0.24
C ARG A 155 14.07 -3.85 0.31
N ALA A 156 13.18 -2.88 0.56
CA ALA A 156 13.54 -1.62 1.17
C ALA A 156 14.20 -1.82 2.54
N ILE A 157 13.67 -2.73 3.39
CA ILE A 157 14.33 -3.09 4.65
C ILE A 157 15.73 -3.62 4.39
N ALA A 158 15.91 -4.48 3.39
CA ALA A 158 17.23 -5.02 3.06
C ALA A 158 18.21 -3.95 2.53
N GLU A 159 17.72 -2.90 1.91
CA GLU A 159 18.52 -1.76 1.41
C GLU A 159 18.93 -0.78 2.53
N TYR A 160 18.03 -0.50 3.48
CA TYR A 160 18.24 0.54 4.51
C TYR A 160 18.75 0.00 5.85
N PHE A 161 18.57 -1.30 6.15
CA PHE A 161 18.94 -1.86 7.44
C PHE A 161 20.09 -2.88 7.34
N PRO A 162 21.05 -2.88 8.30
CA PRO A 162 22.08 -3.89 8.38
C PRO A 162 21.45 -5.27 8.66
N ARG A 163 22.18 -6.33 8.30
CA ARG A 163 21.67 -7.71 8.32
C ARG A 163 21.12 -8.13 9.69
N GLU A 164 21.75 -7.66 10.75
CA GLU A 164 21.44 -8.01 12.14
C GLU A 164 20.06 -7.46 12.58
N LEU A 165 19.65 -6.32 12.02
CA LEU A 165 18.40 -5.65 12.37
C LEU A 165 17.23 -6.03 11.46
N ARG A 166 17.47 -6.58 10.26
CA ARG A 166 16.42 -6.91 9.30
C ARG A 166 15.30 -7.79 9.85
N PRO A 167 15.59 -8.86 10.63
CA PRO A 167 14.52 -9.68 11.19
C PRO A 167 13.58 -8.90 12.08
N ALA A 168 14.10 -8.03 12.96
CA ALA A 168 13.29 -7.22 13.87
C ALA A 168 12.39 -6.24 13.11
N PHE A 169 12.90 -5.54 12.09
CA PHE A 169 12.13 -4.60 11.28
C PHE A 169 11.13 -5.31 10.35
N THR A 170 11.46 -6.48 9.82
CA THR A 170 10.52 -7.32 9.07
C THR A 170 9.36 -7.78 9.94
N THR A 171 9.64 -8.27 11.16
CA THR A 171 8.60 -8.63 12.12
C THR A 171 7.79 -7.41 12.55
N GLY A 172 8.46 -6.27 12.72
CA GLY A 172 7.79 -4.98 12.99
C GLY A 172 6.77 -4.64 11.90
N ILE A 173 7.14 -4.70 10.61
CA ILE A 173 6.18 -4.47 9.51
C ILE A 173 5.04 -5.49 9.54
N LEU A 174 5.29 -6.76 9.84
CA LEU A 174 4.23 -7.76 9.92
C LEU A 174 3.22 -7.45 11.05
N SER A 175 3.65 -6.79 12.13
CA SER A 175 2.73 -6.37 13.20
C SER A 175 1.71 -5.32 12.76
N SER A 176 2.02 -4.52 11.72
CA SER A 176 1.10 -3.54 11.16
C SER A 176 -0.17 -4.17 10.56
N ASN A 177 -0.09 -5.45 10.15
CA ASN A 177 -1.22 -6.21 9.64
C ASN A 177 -2.32 -6.33 10.70
N TYR A 178 -1.92 -6.66 11.93
CA TYR A 178 -2.85 -6.79 13.06
C TYR A 178 -3.39 -5.43 13.51
N ILE A 179 -2.53 -4.42 13.56
CA ILE A 179 -2.92 -3.05 13.93
C ILE A 179 -3.86 -2.46 12.87
N GLY A 180 -3.53 -2.56 11.59
CA GLY A 180 -4.38 -2.11 10.49
C GLY A 180 -5.75 -2.79 10.53
N SER A 181 -5.79 -4.11 10.68
CA SER A 181 -7.04 -4.88 10.77
C SER A 181 -7.87 -4.54 12.01
N ALA A 182 -7.23 -4.26 13.17
CA ALA A 182 -7.92 -3.87 14.39
C ALA A 182 -8.51 -2.46 14.31
N ILE A 183 -7.82 -1.53 13.64
CA ILE A 183 -8.26 -0.15 13.46
C ILE A 183 -9.32 -0.05 12.34
N ALA A 184 -9.28 -0.94 11.35
CA ALA A 184 -10.16 -0.90 10.19
C ALA A 184 -11.65 -0.73 10.53
N PRO A 185 -12.28 -1.51 11.43
CA PRO A 185 -13.68 -1.31 11.77
C PRO A 185 -13.98 0.06 12.37
N ILE A 186 -13.06 0.62 13.15
CA ILE A 186 -13.22 1.92 13.83
C ILE A 186 -13.29 3.06 12.80
N ILE A 187 -12.57 2.94 11.69
CA ILE A 187 -12.56 3.94 10.61
C ILE A 187 -13.67 3.65 9.60
N ILE A 188 -13.82 2.40 9.18
CA ILE A 188 -14.65 2.02 8.03
C ILE A 188 -16.13 2.06 8.38
N VAL A 189 -16.53 1.57 9.57
CA VAL A 189 -17.95 1.50 9.94
C VAL A 189 -18.59 2.90 10.00
N PRO A 190 -18.00 3.93 10.65
CA PRO A 190 -18.55 5.28 10.60
C PRO A 190 -18.63 5.84 9.17
N LEU A 191 -17.61 5.60 8.32
CA LEU A 191 -17.63 6.05 6.93
C LEU A 191 -18.77 5.40 6.14
N ILE A 192 -19.05 4.11 6.36
CA ILE A 192 -20.19 3.42 5.73
C ILE A 192 -21.53 4.02 6.22
N LEU A 193 -21.65 4.30 7.52
CA LEU A 193 -22.87 4.87 8.09
C LEU A 193 -23.16 6.29 7.59
N TRP A 194 -22.13 7.11 7.40
CA TRP A 194 -22.29 8.52 6.97
C TRP A 194 -22.39 8.68 5.46
N PHE A 195 -21.59 7.95 4.69
CA PHE A 195 -21.43 8.16 3.25
C PHE A 195 -21.85 6.94 2.41
N GLY A 196 -22.32 5.87 3.04
CA GLY A 196 -22.54 4.59 2.38
C GLY A 196 -21.24 3.92 1.97
N TRP A 197 -21.32 2.68 1.47
CA TRP A 197 -20.14 1.93 1.05
C TRP A 197 -19.39 2.59 -0.14
N ARG A 198 -20.12 3.26 -1.03
CA ARG A 198 -19.52 3.97 -2.18
C ARG A 198 -18.67 5.15 -1.73
N GLY A 199 -19.22 6.02 -0.87
CA GLY A 199 -18.48 7.16 -0.33
C GLY A 199 -17.33 6.75 0.56
N MET A 200 -17.45 5.64 1.29
CA MET A 200 -16.35 5.06 2.08
C MET A 200 -15.15 4.69 1.18
N PHE A 201 -15.36 3.99 0.05
CA PHE A 201 -14.27 3.67 -0.88
C PHE A 201 -13.66 4.90 -1.53
N GLN A 202 -14.47 5.92 -1.85
CA GLN A 202 -13.94 7.19 -2.35
C GLN A 202 -13.07 7.89 -1.31
N ALA A 203 -13.52 7.95 -0.05
CA ALA A 203 -12.75 8.55 1.04
C ALA A 203 -11.42 7.81 1.28
N LEU A 204 -11.44 6.47 1.32
CA LEU A 204 -10.22 5.66 1.49
C LEU A 204 -9.24 5.87 0.32
N GLY A 205 -9.72 5.89 -0.91
CA GLY A 205 -8.86 6.12 -2.08
C GLY A 205 -8.24 7.52 -2.15
N CYS A 206 -8.82 8.51 -1.46
CA CYS A 206 -8.22 9.85 -1.33
C CYS A 206 -7.15 9.92 -0.22
N ILE A 207 -7.20 9.01 0.77
CA ILE A 207 -6.27 8.97 1.91
C ILE A 207 -5.03 8.13 1.58
N GLY A 208 -5.19 7.05 0.81
CA GLY A 208 -4.11 6.15 0.39
C GLY A 208 -3.37 6.66 -0.81
#